data_e54e8624ac48c704f9fa514c0fce0813
#
_entry.id   e54e8624ac48c704f9fa514c0fce0813
#
_cell.length_a   1.000
_cell.length_b   1.000
_cell.length_c   1.000
_cell.angle_alpha   90.00
_cell.angle_beta   90.00
_cell.angle_gamma   90.00
#
_symmetry.space_group_name_H-M   'P 1'
#
loop_
_entity.id
_entity.type
_entity.pdbx_description
1 polymer ?
#
loop_
_entity_poly.entity_id
_entity_poly.type
_entity_poly.pdbx_seq_one_letter_code
_entity_poly.pdbx_strand_id
1 'polypeptide(L)'
;MKVANEYGVYASVMMAQAGLESAWGQSSLSRNAHNLFGVKYRGTGNYVVMPTLEYYGGAYHTVNARFQKYDSYYDSLVGYAQLIKSNFYLSTKANSSTYQQAANNLRNGKWGSYATDPGYANKLINLINSYGFYKFDYNQNAAQEKYINGHWYLYKNNQKQTGLQHLSTGNKVVYYNSQGQMVFGQQNINGHWYYFDDVTGAMQKGLKYISNQNKNVYYDSQGRMQYGEQNINGHWYLFDSVTGAMKYGWQKLAKGNRTVFYDNNGKMVHGQYNIKGSWYYFDDNDGHQLVSQFKWIPGQNKTVYYNNQGKMLFGTHLINGKVYYFDKVTGAMRANTFYYNDETKGIQYYNSKGQLTFGQAHIGDSWYLFDKNNGNMKTGSQNLSSYGQNKTVYYNSRGQMVFGQQNINNKWYLFDSVTGAVKYGFQNIKDQNKTVYYNNNGQMVFGLQKINGHNYYFDTTTGAMKTGWLYVPNTKKLYYFNHNGQAVTGTQTIANKQYQFDIAGRLINKAGQYSFDGNWYLLDKDSSVLTGWQSIKDQNKTVYYDPTTGIMKHGQAYINGHWYLFDNVTGEMKTGWQYIKDQNKTVYYNSRGQMLYGTQLIDGKRYYFDKHDGSLK
;
A
#
# COMPACT_ATOMS: atom_id res chain seq x y z
N MET A 1 -39.88 -19.70 39.76
CA MET A 1 -40.13 -20.66 40.86
C MET A 1 -40.32 -19.97 42.23
N LYS A 2 -39.35 -19.22 42.77
CA LYS A 2 -39.43 -18.59 44.08
C LYS A 2 -40.69 -17.73 44.21
N VAL A 3 -40.90 -16.75 43.35
CA VAL A 3 -42.07 -15.87 43.35
C VAL A 3 -43.37 -16.64 43.17
N ALA A 4 -43.42 -17.59 42.25
CA ALA A 4 -44.63 -18.41 42.04
C ALA A 4 -45.05 -19.18 43.28
N ASN A 5 -44.11 -19.77 44.03
CA ASN A 5 -44.38 -20.45 45.28
C ASN A 5 -44.77 -19.50 46.40
N GLU A 6 -44.06 -18.37 46.53
CA GLU A 6 -44.32 -17.36 47.56
C GLU A 6 -45.75 -16.77 47.45
N TYR A 7 -46.22 -16.56 46.25
CA TYR A 7 -47.54 -15.97 45.99
C TYR A 7 -48.62 -17.00 45.71
N GLY A 8 -48.28 -18.31 45.67
CA GLY A 8 -49.25 -19.39 45.45
C GLY A 8 -49.81 -19.44 44.02
N VAL A 9 -49.03 -18.97 43.02
CA VAL A 9 -49.43 -19.04 41.61
C VAL A 9 -48.75 -20.21 40.91
N TYR A 10 -49.29 -20.61 39.75
CA TYR A 10 -48.68 -21.66 38.94
C TYR A 10 -47.43 -21.09 38.22
N ALA A 11 -46.30 -21.70 38.48
CA ALA A 11 -45.04 -21.32 37.84
C ALA A 11 -45.10 -21.51 36.33
N SER A 12 -45.72 -22.59 35.88
CA SER A 12 -45.94 -22.88 34.47
C SER A 12 -46.72 -21.81 33.74
N VAL A 13 -47.82 -21.35 34.37
CA VAL A 13 -48.66 -20.29 33.79
C VAL A 13 -47.88 -18.98 33.75
N MET A 14 -47.17 -18.61 34.84
CA MET A 14 -46.32 -17.44 34.91
C MET A 14 -45.24 -17.44 33.79
N MET A 15 -44.58 -18.57 33.61
CA MET A 15 -43.54 -18.69 32.57
C MET A 15 -44.11 -18.62 31.16
N ALA A 16 -45.24 -19.26 30.89
CA ALA A 16 -45.88 -19.21 29.58
C ALA A 16 -46.37 -17.80 29.23
N GLN A 17 -46.98 -17.10 30.21
CA GLN A 17 -47.39 -15.70 30.01
C GLN A 17 -46.19 -14.80 29.81
N ALA A 18 -45.12 -14.91 30.59
CA ALA A 18 -43.91 -14.14 30.41
C ALA A 18 -43.33 -14.34 28.99
N GLY A 19 -43.25 -15.58 28.53
CA GLY A 19 -42.81 -15.91 27.17
C GLY A 19 -43.69 -15.30 26.10
N LEU A 20 -45.00 -15.46 26.22
CA LEU A 20 -45.99 -14.96 25.24
C LEU A 20 -46.05 -13.46 25.17
N GLU A 21 -46.21 -12.77 26.30
CA GLU A 21 -46.40 -11.31 26.39
C GLU A 21 -45.14 -10.52 26.08
N SER A 22 -43.97 -11.04 26.44
CA SER A 22 -42.70 -10.35 26.23
C SER A 22 -41.93 -10.78 24.98
N ALA A 23 -42.48 -11.69 24.15
CA ALA A 23 -41.73 -12.36 23.07
C ALA A 23 -40.39 -12.95 23.60
N TRP A 24 -40.49 -13.72 24.68
CA TRP A 24 -39.33 -14.32 25.40
C TRP A 24 -38.32 -13.27 25.89
N GLY A 25 -38.82 -12.12 26.40
CA GLY A 25 -38.01 -11.01 26.87
C GLY A 25 -37.49 -10.09 25.76
N GLN A 26 -37.88 -10.33 24.49
CA GLN A 26 -37.39 -9.55 23.35
C GLN A 26 -38.21 -8.32 23.02
N SER A 27 -39.41 -8.17 23.57
CA SER A 27 -40.27 -6.99 23.31
C SER A 27 -39.62 -5.69 23.84
N SER A 28 -39.91 -4.57 23.17
CA SER A 28 -39.44 -3.27 23.58
C SER A 28 -39.91 -2.91 25.00
N LEU A 29 -41.11 -3.33 25.38
CA LEU A 29 -41.65 -3.12 26.73
C LEU A 29 -40.86 -3.91 27.78
N SER A 30 -40.52 -5.17 27.46
CA SER A 30 -39.69 -5.98 28.33
C SER A 30 -38.29 -5.39 28.55
N ARG A 31 -37.64 -4.98 27.46
CA ARG A 31 -36.26 -4.45 27.51
C ARG A 31 -36.18 -3.06 28.17
N ASN A 32 -37.13 -2.18 27.88
CA ASN A 32 -37.06 -0.77 28.32
C ASN A 32 -37.72 -0.52 29.68
N ALA A 33 -38.62 -1.40 30.09
CA ALA A 33 -39.41 -1.24 31.32
C ALA A 33 -39.38 -2.47 32.24
N HIS A 34 -38.57 -3.52 31.93
CA HIS A 34 -38.56 -4.81 32.62
C HIS A 34 -39.94 -5.46 32.77
N ASN A 35 -40.92 -5.08 31.94
CA ASN A 35 -42.31 -5.54 32.09
C ASN A 35 -42.53 -6.77 31.17
N LEU A 36 -42.49 -7.96 31.77
CA LEU A 36 -42.62 -9.24 31.09
C LEU A 36 -44.08 -9.64 30.74
N PHE A 37 -45.06 -8.96 31.29
CA PHE A 37 -46.45 -9.39 31.24
C PHE A 37 -47.41 -8.36 30.66
N GLY A 38 -46.88 -7.29 30.07
CA GLY A 38 -47.72 -6.26 29.51
C GLY A 38 -48.61 -5.56 30.56
N VAL A 39 -48.19 -5.54 31.83
CA VAL A 39 -49.00 -4.95 32.92
C VAL A 39 -49.14 -3.45 32.71
N LYS A 40 -50.39 -2.98 32.55
CA LYS A 40 -50.72 -1.55 32.43
C LYS A 40 -50.52 -0.83 33.74
N TYR A 41 -50.12 0.45 33.66
CA TYR A 41 -49.92 1.32 34.82
C TYR A 41 -51.23 1.56 35.59
N ARG A 42 -51.19 1.38 36.91
CA ARG A 42 -52.36 1.46 37.81
C ARG A 42 -52.29 2.56 38.83
N GLY A 43 -51.52 3.61 38.58
CA GLY A 43 -51.49 4.80 39.42
C GLY A 43 -50.36 4.86 40.46
N THR A 44 -49.55 3.79 40.60
CA THR A 44 -48.43 3.75 41.57
C THR A 44 -47.13 3.32 40.89
N GLY A 45 -46.00 3.91 41.31
CA GLY A 45 -44.67 3.61 40.74
C GLY A 45 -44.39 4.30 39.40
N ASN A 46 -43.33 3.84 38.70
CA ASN A 46 -42.91 4.40 37.44
C ASN A 46 -43.66 3.75 36.25
N TYR A 47 -43.80 4.50 35.15
CA TYR A 47 -44.43 3.98 33.93
C TYR A 47 -43.66 4.41 32.69
N VAL A 48 -43.94 3.69 31.59
CA VAL A 48 -43.54 4.04 30.23
C VAL A 48 -44.80 4.18 29.37
N VAL A 49 -44.77 5.05 28.39
CA VAL A 49 -45.82 5.18 27.38
C VAL A 49 -45.36 4.47 26.12
N MET A 50 -46.14 3.48 25.66
CA MET A 50 -45.83 2.71 24.49
C MET A 50 -47.04 2.46 23.62
N PRO A 51 -46.89 2.36 22.29
CA PRO A 51 -47.99 1.99 21.42
C PRO A 51 -48.41 0.53 21.70
N THR A 52 -49.69 0.29 21.73
CA THR A 52 -50.31 -1.03 21.85
C THR A 52 -51.50 -1.13 20.93
N LEU A 53 -51.77 -2.35 20.47
CA LEU A 53 -52.99 -2.63 19.68
C LEU A 53 -54.14 -2.96 20.61
N GLU A 54 -55.19 -2.18 20.54
CA GLU A 54 -56.43 -2.44 21.28
C GLU A 54 -57.54 -2.76 20.28
N TYR A 55 -58.39 -3.73 20.61
CA TYR A 55 -59.51 -4.15 19.76
C TYR A 55 -60.81 -3.55 20.31
N TYR A 56 -61.37 -2.61 19.58
CA TYR A 56 -62.71 -2.05 19.88
C TYR A 56 -63.40 -1.59 18.61
N GLY A 57 -64.75 -1.57 18.60
CA GLY A 57 -65.53 -1.17 17.44
C GLY A 57 -65.37 -2.08 16.22
N GLY A 58 -64.91 -3.36 16.42
CA GLY A 58 -64.76 -4.34 15.31
C GLY A 58 -63.38 -4.29 14.61
N ALA A 59 -62.44 -3.44 15.06
CA ALA A 59 -61.12 -3.31 14.43
C ALA A 59 -60.00 -3.15 15.47
N TYR A 60 -58.75 -3.40 15.06
CA TYR A 60 -57.56 -3.11 15.88
C TYR A 60 -57.14 -1.66 15.70
N HIS A 61 -56.90 -0.97 16.80
CA HIS A 61 -56.44 0.42 16.83
C HIS A 61 -55.12 0.51 17.60
N THR A 62 -54.14 1.17 17.01
CA THR A 62 -52.91 1.49 17.74
C THR A 62 -53.15 2.69 18.66
N VAL A 63 -53.03 2.49 19.96
CA VAL A 63 -53.16 3.55 20.97
C VAL A 63 -51.92 3.60 21.86
N ASN A 64 -51.61 4.79 22.34
CA ASN A 64 -50.54 4.94 23.34
C ASN A 64 -51.10 4.63 24.73
N ALA A 65 -50.56 3.58 25.35
CA ALA A 65 -50.95 3.18 26.70
C ALA A 65 -49.78 3.35 27.68
N ARG A 66 -50.14 3.60 28.95
CA ARG A 66 -49.17 3.59 30.04
C ARG A 66 -48.98 2.19 30.57
N PHE A 67 -47.73 1.71 30.56
CA PHE A 67 -47.36 0.42 31.11
C PHE A 67 -46.50 0.59 32.35
N GLN A 68 -46.65 -0.32 33.32
CA GLN A 68 -45.84 -0.33 34.52
C GLN A 68 -44.36 -0.54 34.16
N LYS A 69 -43.49 0.31 34.70
CA LYS A 69 -42.04 0.13 34.65
C LYS A 69 -41.56 -0.46 35.97
N TYR A 70 -40.81 -1.55 35.87
CA TYR A 70 -40.19 -2.24 36.99
C TYR A 70 -38.69 -1.99 37.03
N ASP A 71 -38.09 -2.06 38.22
CA ASP A 71 -36.64 -1.85 38.39
C ASP A 71 -35.84 -3.09 37.95
N SER A 72 -36.50 -4.26 38.02
CA SER A 72 -35.90 -5.51 37.53
C SER A 72 -36.97 -6.47 36.97
N TYR A 73 -36.52 -7.51 36.23
CA TYR A 73 -37.39 -8.60 35.83
C TYR A 73 -37.98 -9.36 37.02
N TYR A 74 -37.24 -9.43 38.14
CA TYR A 74 -37.75 -10.03 39.38
C TYR A 74 -38.97 -9.24 39.90
N ASP A 75 -38.92 -7.93 39.91
CA ASP A 75 -40.02 -7.08 40.33
C ASP A 75 -41.23 -7.19 39.42
N SER A 76 -41.00 -7.41 38.11
CA SER A 76 -42.06 -7.72 37.16
C SER A 76 -42.75 -9.07 37.48
N LEU A 77 -41.99 -10.08 37.87
CA LEU A 77 -42.56 -11.38 38.33
C LEU A 77 -43.38 -11.19 39.62
N VAL A 78 -42.88 -10.42 40.57
CA VAL A 78 -43.61 -10.07 41.81
C VAL A 78 -44.89 -9.31 41.49
N GLY A 79 -44.80 -8.25 40.70
CA GLY A 79 -45.96 -7.46 40.27
C GLY A 79 -47.03 -8.26 39.56
N TYR A 80 -46.59 -9.19 38.68
CA TYR A 80 -47.50 -10.13 38.05
C TYR A 80 -48.16 -11.08 39.07
N ALA A 81 -47.42 -11.67 39.99
CA ALA A 81 -47.96 -12.59 40.99
C ALA A 81 -48.97 -11.88 41.90
N GLN A 82 -48.71 -10.65 42.30
CA GLN A 82 -49.64 -9.78 43.02
C GLN A 82 -50.91 -9.49 42.20
N LEU A 83 -50.78 -9.24 40.91
CA LEU A 83 -51.91 -9.03 39.99
C LEU A 83 -52.80 -10.28 39.91
N ILE A 84 -52.18 -11.44 39.73
CA ILE A 84 -52.91 -12.72 39.71
C ILE A 84 -53.66 -12.94 41.03
N LYS A 85 -52.98 -12.75 42.13
CA LYS A 85 -53.57 -12.92 43.44
C LYS A 85 -54.72 -11.95 43.75
N SER A 86 -54.63 -10.73 43.27
CA SER A 86 -55.63 -9.67 43.53
C SER A 86 -56.81 -9.67 42.56
N ASN A 87 -56.55 -9.86 41.27
CA ASN A 87 -57.55 -9.73 40.20
C ASN A 87 -57.98 -11.09 39.59
N PHE A 88 -57.03 -12.02 39.47
CA PHE A 88 -57.27 -13.34 38.88
C PHE A 88 -57.11 -14.47 39.91
N TYR A 89 -57.64 -14.27 41.13
CA TYR A 89 -57.43 -15.17 42.29
C TYR A 89 -57.88 -16.62 42.01
N LEU A 90 -58.83 -16.85 41.05
CA LEU A 90 -59.22 -18.17 40.59
C LEU A 90 -58.11 -18.93 39.87
N SER A 91 -57.11 -18.21 39.35
CA SER A 91 -55.93 -18.80 38.71
C SER A 91 -54.80 -19.18 39.68
N THR A 92 -54.99 -18.94 40.99
CA THR A 92 -54.01 -19.34 42.02
C THR A 92 -54.10 -20.82 42.33
N LYS A 93 -53.04 -21.39 42.91
CA LYS A 93 -52.97 -22.81 43.33
C LYS A 93 -54.03 -23.14 44.39
N ALA A 94 -54.53 -22.16 45.14
CA ALA A 94 -55.60 -22.35 46.12
C ALA A 94 -56.97 -22.58 45.46
N ASN A 95 -57.19 -22.08 44.26
CA ASN A 95 -58.49 -22.06 43.59
C ASN A 95 -58.50 -22.80 42.24
N SER A 96 -57.37 -23.27 41.74
CA SER A 96 -57.22 -24.14 40.56
C SER A 96 -56.42 -25.36 40.90
N SER A 97 -56.93 -26.54 40.57
CA SER A 97 -56.25 -27.80 40.86
C SER A 97 -55.18 -28.21 39.81
N THR A 98 -55.22 -27.55 38.63
CA THR A 98 -54.28 -27.80 37.53
C THR A 98 -53.89 -26.47 36.87
N TYR A 99 -52.73 -26.45 36.21
CA TYR A 99 -52.31 -25.29 35.44
C TYR A 99 -53.25 -25.00 34.24
N GLN A 100 -53.92 -26.03 33.67
CA GLN A 100 -54.93 -25.85 32.64
C GLN A 100 -56.13 -25.05 33.17
N GLN A 101 -56.60 -25.44 34.36
CA GLN A 101 -57.68 -24.71 35.03
C GLN A 101 -57.25 -23.28 35.40
N ALA A 102 -56.03 -23.12 35.88
CA ALA A 102 -55.48 -21.78 36.19
C ALA A 102 -55.37 -20.91 34.92
N ALA A 103 -54.88 -21.45 33.79
CA ALA A 103 -54.81 -20.74 32.51
C ALA A 103 -56.23 -20.34 32.02
N ASN A 104 -57.21 -21.24 32.12
CA ASN A 104 -58.58 -20.94 31.76
C ASN A 104 -59.19 -19.85 32.63
N ASN A 105 -58.87 -19.84 33.92
CA ASN A 105 -59.41 -18.87 34.89
C ASN A 105 -58.84 -17.44 34.73
N LEU A 106 -57.81 -17.26 33.91
CA LEU A 106 -57.35 -15.90 33.51
C LEU A 106 -58.42 -15.08 32.74
N ARG A 107 -59.48 -15.74 32.28
CA ARG A 107 -60.64 -15.06 31.67
C ARG A 107 -61.59 -14.44 32.72
N ASN A 108 -61.52 -14.91 33.97
CA ASN A 108 -62.44 -14.59 35.05
C ASN A 108 -61.81 -13.70 36.09
N GLY A 109 -61.25 -12.59 35.67
CA GLY A 109 -60.70 -11.60 36.60
C GLY A 109 -61.77 -10.69 37.19
N LYS A 110 -61.50 -10.17 38.38
CA LYS A 110 -62.38 -9.25 39.08
C LYS A 110 -62.78 -8.02 38.25
N TRP A 111 -61.87 -7.57 37.33
CA TRP A 111 -62.05 -6.41 36.48
C TRP A 111 -61.98 -6.76 35.00
N GLY A 112 -62.35 -7.98 34.60
CA GLY A 112 -62.37 -8.50 33.23
C GLY A 112 -61.31 -9.55 32.96
N SER A 113 -61.26 -10.05 31.72
CA SER A 113 -60.32 -11.05 31.30
C SER A 113 -58.88 -10.48 31.18
N TYR A 114 -57.87 -11.36 31.34
CA TYR A 114 -56.45 -10.98 31.18
C TYR A 114 -56.13 -10.59 29.74
N ALA A 115 -56.71 -11.32 28.79
CA ALA A 115 -56.61 -11.03 27.35
C ALA A 115 -57.99 -11.14 26.68
N THR A 116 -58.21 -10.38 25.61
CA THR A 116 -59.46 -10.42 24.83
C THR A 116 -59.51 -11.56 23.84
N ASP A 117 -58.37 -12.22 23.58
CA ASP A 117 -58.24 -13.36 22.66
C ASP A 117 -58.98 -14.60 23.23
N PRO A 118 -59.98 -15.16 22.52
CA PRO A 118 -60.68 -16.36 22.95
C PRO A 118 -59.74 -17.59 23.08
N GLY A 119 -58.66 -17.63 22.29
CA GLY A 119 -57.68 -18.72 22.24
C GLY A 119 -56.56 -18.59 23.26
N TYR A 120 -56.52 -17.54 24.08
CA TYR A 120 -55.43 -17.19 24.98
C TYR A 120 -55.01 -18.32 25.91
N ALA A 121 -56.00 -18.91 26.63
CA ALA A 121 -55.74 -20.02 27.54
C ALA A 121 -55.10 -21.23 26.82
N ASN A 122 -55.57 -21.56 25.61
CA ASN A 122 -55.02 -22.65 24.83
C ASN A 122 -53.59 -22.38 24.37
N LYS A 123 -53.27 -21.12 24.01
CA LYS A 123 -51.91 -20.73 23.68
C LYS A 123 -50.97 -20.94 24.87
N LEU A 124 -51.38 -20.57 26.09
CA LEU A 124 -50.60 -20.80 27.30
C LEU A 124 -50.42 -22.30 27.58
N ILE A 125 -51.51 -23.08 27.52
CA ILE A 125 -51.46 -24.56 27.73
C ILE A 125 -50.54 -25.22 26.73
N ASN A 126 -50.58 -24.84 25.45
CA ASN A 126 -49.70 -25.38 24.43
C ASN A 126 -48.22 -25.05 24.72
N LEU A 127 -47.91 -23.80 25.10
CA LEU A 127 -46.57 -23.41 25.53
C LEU A 127 -46.09 -24.21 26.76
N ILE A 128 -46.94 -24.35 27.77
CA ILE A 128 -46.64 -25.11 28.98
C ILE A 128 -46.29 -26.56 28.63
N ASN A 129 -47.06 -27.17 27.73
CA ASN A 129 -46.83 -28.56 27.31
C ASN A 129 -45.56 -28.70 26.46
N SER A 130 -45.41 -27.82 25.44
CA SER A 130 -44.26 -27.87 24.51
C SER A 130 -42.93 -27.68 25.22
N TYR A 131 -42.87 -26.78 26.19
CA TYR A 131 -41.66 -26.51 26.97
C TYR A 131 -41.56 -27.29 28.29
N GLY A 132 -42.59 -28.07 28.65
CA GLY A 132 -42.61 -28.86 29.86
C GLY A 132 -42.67 -28.04 31.14
N PHE A 133 -43.22 -26.81 31.10
CA PHE A 133 -43.24 -25.89 32.24
C PHE A 133 -44.08 -26.42 33.43
N TYR A 134 -45.04 -27.32 33.21
CA TYR A 134 -45.83 -27.94 34.26
C TYR A 134 -44.96 -28.66 35.32
N LYS A 135 -43.74 -29.08 34.98
CA LYS A 135 -42.79 -29.72 35.90
C LYS A 135 -42.41 -28.80 37.07
N PHE A 136 -42.59 -27.49 36.91
CA PHE A 136 -42.26 -26.50 37.93
C PHE A 136 -43.42 -26.15 38.87
N ASP A 137 -44.60 -26.73 38.68
CA ASP A 137 -45.81 -26.45 39.48
C ASP A 137 -45.94 -27.28 40.71
N TYR A 138 -45.37 -28.46 40.68
CA TYR A 138 -45.49 -29.36 41.80
C TYR A 138 -44.60 -28.93 42.96
N ASN A 139 -45.20 -28.70 44.15
CA ASN A 139 -44.46 -28.76 45.40
C ASN A 139 -43.89 -30.20 45.43
N GLN A 140 -42.59 -30.36 45.13
CA GLN A 140 -41.93 -31.62 45.49
C GLN A 140 -42.13 -31.78 46.99
N ASN A 141 -42.98 -32.72 47.39
CA ASN A 141 -43.20 -33.08 48.78
C ASN A 141 -41.90 -32.94 49.52
N ALA A 142 -41.83 -32.07 50.49
CA ALA A 142 -40.64 -31.46 51.04
C ALA A 142 -39.52 -32.46 51.26
N ALA A 143 -38.65 -32.61 50.25
CA ALA A 143 -37.42 -33.33 50.41
C ALA A 143 -36.59 -32.57 51.47
N GLN A 144 -36.33 -33.20 52.60
CA GLN A 144 -35.60 -32.60 53.72
C GLN A 144 -34.15 -33.05 53.69
N GLU A 145 -33.23 -32.05 53.53
CA GLU A 145 -31.82 -32.33 53.80
C GLU A 145 -31.58 -32.43 55.30
N LYS A 146 -30.87 -33.48 55.71
CA LYS A 146 -30.48 -33.68 57.12
C LYS A 146 -28.98 -33.92 57.21
N TYR A 147 -28.33 -33.20 58.13
CA TYR A 147 -26.92 -33.40 58.46
C TYR A 147 -26.80 -34.37 59.62
N ILE A 148 -26.23 -35.55 59.37
CA ILE A 148 -26.14 -36.62 60.35
C ILE A 148 -24.71 -37.19 60.31
N ASN A 149 -24.04 -37.26 61.46
CA ASN A 149 -22.71 -37.82 61.63
C ASN A 149 -21.69 -37.33 60.56
N GLY A 150 -21.64 -36.04 60.27
CA GLY A 150 -20.69 -35.47 59.33
C GLY A 150 -21.12 -35.52 57.86
N HIS A 151 -22.28 -36.01 57.53
CA HIS A 151 -22.75 -36.18 56.15
C HIS A 151 -24.14 -35.57 55.92
N TRP A 152 -24.38 -34.99 54.74
CA TRP A 152 -25.70 -34.56 54.30
C TRP A 152 -26.43 -35.72 53.64
N TYR A 153 -27.70 -35.93 54.01
CA TYR A 153 -28.64 -36.91 53.47
C TYR A 153 -29.90 -36.21 53.00
N LEU A 154 -30.48 -36.68 51.90
CA LEU A 154 -31.78 -36.24 51.41
C LEU A 154 -32.84 -37.31 51.75
N TYR A 155 -33.85 -36.91 52.44
CA TYR A 155 -35.02 -37.75 52.71
C TYR A 155 -36.22 -37.26 51.95
N LYS A 156 -36.89 -38.13 51.21
CA LYS A 156 -38.18 -37.92 50.58
C LYS A 156 -39.11 -39.01 50.99
N ASN A 157 -40.25 -38.67 51.54
CA ASN A 157 -41.16 -39.68 52.11
C ASN A 157 -40.47 -40.65 53.13
N ASN A 158 -39.64 -40.10 54.00
CA ASN A 158 -38.85 -40.88 55.00
C ASN A 158 -37.83 -41.89 54.40
N GLN A 159 -37.64 -41.94 53.10
CA GLN A 159 -36.64 -42.75 52.46
C GLN A 159 -35.42 -41.94 52.05
N LYS A 160 -34.19 -42.43 52.30
CA LYS A 160 -32.96 -41.79 51.83
C LYS A 160 -32.94 -41.86 50.32
N GLN A 161 -32.60 -40.73 49.73
CA GLN A 161 -32.42 -40.57 48.28
C GLN A 161 -30.97 -40.88 47.92
N THR A 162 -30.74 -41.46 46.75
CA THR A 162 -29.42 -41.72 46.16
C THR A 162 -29.39 -41.18 44.74
N GLY A 163 -28.21 -41.09 44.15
CA GLY A 163 -28.04 -40.59 42.77
C GLY A 163 -28.16 -39.09 42.65
N LEU A 164 -28.31 -38.60 41.42
CA LEU A 164 -28.50 -37.18 41.13
C LEU A 164 -29.87 -36.68 41.61
N GLN A 165 -29.86 -35.66 42.42
CA GLN A 165 -31.06 -35.05 42.97
C GLN A 165 -31.09 -33.55 42.69
N HIS A 166 -32.21 -33.05 42.25
CA HIS A 166 -32.43 -31.61 42.12
C HIS A 166 -33.05 -31.06 43.41
N LEU A 167 -32.31 -30.19 44.06
CA LEU A 167 -32.78 -29.52 45.29
C LEU A 167 -33.40 -28.18 44.95
N SER A 168 -34.65 -28.00 45.31
CA SER A 168 -35.33 -26.69 45.15
C SER A 168 -34.68 -25.60 46.03
N THR A 169 -34.18 -25.99 47.20
CA THR A 169 -33.37 -25.12 48.05
C THR A 169 -32.04 -24.81 47.38
N GLY A 170 -31.84 -23.57 46.93
CA GLY A 170 -30.65 -23.14 46.21
C GLY A 170 -30.62 -23.53 44.73
N ASN A 171 -31.67 -24.11 44.14
CA ASN A 171 -31.79 -24.49 42.73
C ASN A 171 -30.54 -25.25 42.21
N LYS A 172 -30.10 -26.25 42.94
CA LYS A 172 -28.84 -26.99 42.63
C LYS A 172 -29.09 -28.48 42.38
N VAL A 173 -28.26 -29.08 41.53
CA VAL A 173 -28.18 -30.53 41.38
C VAL A 173 -27.04 -31.02 42.26
N VAL A 174 -27.29 -32.04 43.06
CA VAL A 174 -26.32 -32.70 43.93
C VAL A 174 -26.33 -34.21 43.67
N TYR A 175 -25.33 -34.93 44.15
CA TYR A 175 -25.28 -36.38 44.06
C TYR A 175 -25.16 -37.00 45.45
N TYR A 176 -25.98 -38.00 45.71
CA TYR A 176 -25.91 -38.83 46.91
C TYR A 176 -25.39 -40.20 46.50
N ASN A 177 -24.35 -40.71 47.18
CA ASN A 177 -23.76 -42.01 46.92
C ASN A 177 -24.72 -43.14 47.26
N SER A 178 -24.31 -44.41 47.13
CA SER A 178 -25.13 -45.58 47.45
C SER A 178 -25.54 -45.68 48.93
N GLN A 179 -24.81 -45.02 49.83
CA GLN A 179 -25.14 -44.87 51.24
C GLN A 179 -26.09 -43.70 51.53
N GLY A 180 -26.46 -42.96 50.49
CA GLY A 180 -27.29 -41.77 50.59
C GLY A 180 -26.54 -40.52 51.11
N GLN A 181 -25.20 -40.51 51.15
CA GLN A 181 -24.36 -39.39 51.57
C GLN A 181 -24.10 -38.47 50.39
N MET A 182 -24.28 -37.15 50.58
CA MET A 182 -23.91 -36.14 49.58
C MET A 182 -22.40 -36.18 49.34
N VAL A 183 -22.01 -36.16 48.06
CA VAL A 183 -20.60 -36.14 47.67
C VAL A 183 -20.16 -34.75 47.26
N PHE A 184 -18.86 -34.49 47.38
CA PHE A 184 -18.17 -33.24 47.06
C PHE A 184 -16.96 -33.53 46.20
N GLY A 185 -16.43 -32.49 45.51
CA GLY A 185 -15.27 -32.61 44.67
C GLY A 185 -15.52 -33.41 43.40
N GLN A 186 -14.45 -33.93 42.81
CA GLN A 186 -14.52 -34.77 41.59
C GLN A 186 -15.04 -36.19 41.93
N GLN A 187 -16.05 -36.61 41.19
CA GLN A 187 -16.65 -37.94 41.33
C GLN A 187 -16.80 -38.61 39.98
N ASN A 188 -16.41 -39.86 39.86
CA ASN A 188 -16.73 -40.69 38.69
C ASN A 188 -18.06 -41.40 38.92
N ILE A 189 -19.03 -41.12 38.08
CA ILE A 189 -20.37 -41.70 38.16
C ILE A 189 -20.69 -42.31 36.79
N ASN A 190 -20.82 -43.61 36.76
CA ASN A 190 -21.10 -44.40 35.56
C ASN A 190 -20.13 -44.07 34.39
N GLY A 191 -18.83 -43.94 34.67
CA GLY A 191 -17.80 -43.69 33.69
C GLY A 191 -17.62 -42.20 33.28
N HIS A 192 -18.43 -41.32 33.82
CA HIS A 192 -18.29 -39.87 33.60
C HIS A 192 -17.80 -39.14 34.85
N TRP A 193 -16.86 -38.22 34.70
CA TRP A 193 -16.41 -37.37 35.79
C TRP A 193 -17.30 -36.14 35.92
N TYR A 194 -17.71 -35.84 37.16
CA TYR A 194 -18.48 -34.67 37.58
C TYR A 194 -17.69 -33.93 38.66
N TYR A 195 -18.00 -32.65 38.85
CA TYR A 195 -17.49 -31.91 40.00
C TYR A 195 -18.67 -31.34 40.80
N PHE A 196 -18.68 -31.67 42.07
CA PHE A 196 -19.62 -31.13 43.03
C PHE A 196 -18.91 -30.15 43.93
N ASP A 197 -19.45 -28.97 44.06
CA ASP A 197 -18.84 -27.86 44.81
C ASP A 197 -18.49 -28.32 46.25
N ASP A 198 -17.27 -28.00 46.69
CA ASP A 198 -16.70 -28.55 47.94
C ASP A 198 -17.44 -28.06 49.20
N VAL A 199 -18.27 -27.01 49.11
CA VAL A 199 -19.03 -26.44 50.21
C VAL A 199 -20.51 -26.76 50.10
N THR A 200 -21.08 -26.55 48.91
CA THR A 200 -22.52 -26.63 48.66
C THR A 200 -23.00 -27.96 48.09
N GLY A 201 -22.09 -28.83 47.63
CA GLY A 201 -22.38 -30.03 46.89
C GLY A 201 -23.03 -29.79 45.53
N ALA A 202 -23.12 -28.58 45.05
CA ALA A 202 -23.76 -28.26 43.78
C ALA A 202 -22.92 -28.73 42.58
N MET A 203 -23.55 -29.48 41.67
CA MET A 203 -22.91 -29.90 40.41
C MET A 203 -22.46 -28.71 39.59
N GLN A 204 -21.20 -28.67 39.26
CA GLN A 204 -20.59 -27.61 38.52
C GLN A 204 -20.67 -27.83 37.01
N LYS A 205 -20.75 -26.78 36.27
CA LYS A 205 -20.77 -26.74 34.80
C LYS A 205 -19.79 -25.66 34.30
N GLY A 206 -19.39 -25.76 33.07
CA GLY A 206 -18.45 -24.80 32.48
C GLY A 206 -17.00 -25.08 32.88
N LEU A 207 -16.16 -24.05 32.68
CA LEU A 207 -14.73 -24.12 33.04
C LEU A 207 -14.57 -24.09 34.56
N LYS A 208 -13.80 -25.05 35.10
CA LYS A 208 -13.51 -25.18 36.52
C LYS A 208 -12.03 -25.43 36.77
N TYR A 209 -11.44 -24.64 37.66
CA TYR A 209 -10.11 -24.89 38.17
C TYR A 209 -10.17 -25.90 39.33
N ILE A 210 -9.41 -26.98 39.21
CA ILE A 210 -9.31 -28.04 40.23
C ILE A 210 -7.99 -27.81 40.98
N SER A 211 -8.06 -27.17 42.13
CA SER A 211 -6.92 -26.66 42.89
C SER A 211 -5.94 -27.75 43.34
N ASN A 212 -6.43 -28.90 43.83
CA ASN A 212 -5.60 -30.00 44.28
C ASN A 212 -4.89 -30.77 43.14
N GLN A 213 -5.25 -30.50 41.89
CA GLN A 213 -4.63 -31.08 40.68
C GLN A 213 -3.99 -30.04 39.79
N ASN A 214 -4.03 -28.75 40.16
CA ASN A 214 -3.50 -27.63 39.44
C ASN A 214 -3.87 -27.64 37.95
N LYS A 215 -5.17 -27.86 37.64
CA LYS A 215 -5.64 -27.94 36.25
C LYS A 215 -6.99 -27.27 36.06
N ASN A 216 -7.20 -26.71 34.86
CA ASN A 216 -8.53 -26.32 34.39
C ASN A 216 -9.15 -27.47 33.60
N VAL A 217 -10.44 -27.72 33.84
CA VAL A 217 -11.25 -28.71 33.13
C VAL A 217 -12.56 -28.09 32.69
N TYR A 218 -13.30 -28.76 31.82
CA TYR A 218 -14.59 -28.28 31.35
C TYR A 218 -15.67 -29.33 31.60
N TYR A 219 -16.77 -28.89 32.19
CA TYR A 219 -17.97 -29.69 32.39
C TYR A 219 -19.09 -29.20 31.48
N ASP A 220 -19.72 -30.09 30.72
CA ASP A 220 -20.80 -29.76 29.80
C ASP A 220 -22.08 -29.28 30.51
N SER A 221 -23.14 -29.01 29.75
CA SER A 221 -24.43 -28.60 30.29
C SER A 221 -25.08 -29.66 31.20
N GLN A 222 -24.61 -30.91 31.12
CA GLN A 222 -25.06 -32.03 31.95
C GLN A 222 -24.11 -32.28 33.13
N GLY A 223 -23.07 -31.46 33.30
CA GLY A 223 -22.06 -31.59 34.36
C GLY A 223 -20.97 -32.65 34.09
N ARG A 224 -20.89 -33.24 32.90
CA ARG A 224 -19.91 -34.25 32.53
C ARG A 224 -18.62 -33.63 32.07
N MET A 225 -17.48 -34.03 32.63
CA MET A 225 -16.17 -33.57 32.20
C MET A 225 -15.92 -33.92 30.74
N GLN A 226 -15.41 -32.96 29.99
CA GLN A 226 -15.16 -33.09 28.57
C GLN A 226 -13.67 -33.25 28.28
N TYR A 227 -13.36 -33.88 27.13
CA TYR A 227 -12.02 -34.21 26.67
C TYR A 227 -11.87 -33.80 25.21
N GLY A 228 -10.61 -33.69 24.72
CA GLY A 228 -10.32 -33.34 23.34
C GLY A 228 -10.68 -31.91 23.02
N GLU A 229 -10.94 -31.64 21.73
CA GLU A 229 -11.32 -30.32 21.28
C GLU A 229 -12.79 -30.00 21.63
N GLN A 230 -13.02 -28.88 22.29
CA GLN A 230 -14.34 -28.40 22.68
C GLN A 230 -14.54 -26.95 22.19
N ASN A 231 -15.67 -26.68 21.54
CA ASN A 231 -16.09 -25.32 21.24
C ASN A 231 -16.96 -24.80 22.40
N ILE A 232 -16.48 -23.78 23.07
CA ILE A 232 -17.15 -23.16 24.20
C ILE A 232 -17.36 -21.69 23.88
N ASN A 233 -18.62 -21.27 23.70
CA ASN A 233 -19.00 -19.91 23.36
C ASN A 233 -18.24 -19.33 22.14
N GLY A 234 -18.07 -20.15 21.10
CA GLY A 234 -17.41 -19.73 19.86
C GLY A 234 -15.88 -19.82 19.88
N HIS A 235 -15.26 -20.24 20.99
CA HIS A 235 -13.82 -20.46 21.07
C HIS A 235 -13.49 -21.94 21.23
N TRP A 236 -12.46 -22.40 20.54
CA TRP A 236 -11.95 -23.75 20.64
C TRP A 236 -10.95 -23.87 21.77
N TYR A 237 -11.09 -24.93 22.57
CA TYR A 237 -10.21 -25.32 23.66
C TYR A 237 -9.80 -26.78 23.47
N LEU A 238 -8.68 -27.15 24.01
CA LEU A 238 -8.23 -28.57 24.02
C LEU A 238 -8.09 -29.06 25.45
N PHE A 239 -8.70 -30.20 25.72
CA PHE A 239 -8.59 -30.89 27.00
C PHE A 239 -7.88 -32.21 26.80
N ASP A 240 -6.96 -32.56 27.71
CA ASP A 240 -6.23 -33.80 27.68
C ASP A 240 -7.20 -35.01 27.69
N SER A 241 -6.94 -36.00 26.84
CA SER A 241 -7.86 -37.11 26.61
C SER A 241 -7.98 -38.08 27.80
N VAL A 242 -7.05 -38.00 28.74
CA VAL A 242 -7.03 -38.90 29.94
C VAL A 242 -7.43 -38.13 31.19
N THR A 243 -6.80 -36.97 31.40
CA THR A 243 -6.93 -36.19 32.64
C THR A 243 -7.98 -35.09 32.57
N GLY A 244 -8.47 -34.77 31.38
CA GLY A 244 -9.37 -33.63 31.12
C GLY A 244 -8.71 -32.28 31.36
N ALA A 245 -7.40 -32.19 31.56
CA ALA A 245 -6.70 -30.95 31.81
C ALA A 245 -6.65 -30.08 30.55
N MET A 246 -6.97 -28.80 30.67
CA MET A 246 -6.86 -27.84 29.57
C MET A 246 -5.42 -27.73 29.10
N LYS A 247 -5.21 -27.79 27.79
CA LYS A 247 -3.91 -27.64 27.14
C LYS A 247 -3.66 -26.18 26.72
N TYR A 248 -2.39 -25.80 26.77
CA TYR A 248 -1.89 -24.48 26.41
C TYR A 248 -0.71 -24.61 25.46
N GLY A 249 -0.37 -23.54 24.78
CA GLY A 249 0.79 -23.46 23.89
C GLY A 249 0.62 -24.33 22.64
N TRP A 250 1.75 -24.76 22.09
CA TRP A 250 1.80 -25.57 20.88
C TRP A 250 1.24 -26.96 21.10
N GLN A 251 0.30 -27.37 20.24
CA GLN A 251 -0.30 -28.70 20.24
C GLN A 251 -0.32 -29.26 18.82
N LYS A 252 0.01 -30.53 18.70
CA LYS A 252 -0.16 -31.28 17.46
C LYS A 252 -1.40 -32.15 17.58
N LEU A 253 -2.40 -31.84 16.77
CA LEU A 253 -3.68 -32.58 16.81
C LEU A 253 -3.64 -33.74 15.83
N ALA A 254 -4.04 -34.92 16.29
CA ALA A 254 -4.10 -36.13 15.46
C ALA A 254 -5.14 -35.96 14.33
N LYS A 255 -6.30 -35.39 14.67
CA LYS A 255 -7.34 -35.07 13.70
C LYS A 255 -6.85 -33.96 12.75
N GLY A 256 -6.68 -34.29 11.46
CA GLY A 256 -6.19 -33.39 10.42
C GLY A 256 -4.67 -33.20 10.43
N ASN A 257 -3.90 -33.88 11.28
CA ASN A 257 -2.44 -33.79 11.41
C ASN A 257 -1.94 -32.30 11.43
N ARG A 258 -2.65 -31.46 12.17
CA ARG A 258 -2.42 -30.02 12.22
C ARG A 258 -1.71 -29.59 13.50
N THR A 259 -0.82 -28.60 13.36
CA THR A 259 -0.20 -27.92 14.50
C THR A 259 -1.00 -26.64 14.78
N VAL A 260 -1.40 -26.47 16.04
CA VAL A 260 -2.20 -25.32 16.51
C VAL A 260 -1.55 -24.71 17.75
N PHE A 261 -2.00 -23.54 18.14
CA PHE A 261 -1.55 -22.87 19.36
C PHE A 261 -2.75 -22.45 20.21
N TYR A 262 -2.68 -22.73 21.50
CA TYR A 262 -3.64 -22.28 22.50
C TYR A 262 -2.99 -21.20 23.37
N ASP A 263 -3.65 -20.07 23.53
CA ASP A 263 -3.17 -18.95 24.33
C ASP A 263 -3.12 -19.27 25.83
N ASN A 264 -2.72 -18.28 26.65
CA ASN A 264 -2.65 -18.45 28.11
C ASN A 264 -4.03 -18.63 28.77
N ASN A 265 -5.11 -18.37 28.04
CA ASN A 265 -6.48 -18.63 28.47
C ASN A 265 -7.00 -19.97 27.95
N GLY A 266 -6.17 -20.74 27.25
CA GLY A 266 -6.54 -22.01 26.62
C GLY A 266 -7.35 -21.88 25.33
N LYS A 267 -7.50 -20.70 24.77
CA LYS A 267 -8.23 -20.47 23.52
C LYS A 267 -7.33 -20.75 22.32
N MET A 268 -7.84 -21.48 21.34
CA MET A 268 -7.16 -21.67 20.06
C MET A 268 -6.99 -20.31 19.36
N VAL A 269 -5.78 -20.08 18.88
CA VAL A 269 -5.42 -18.85 18.19
C VAL A 269 -5.73 -18.96 16.69
N HIS A 270 -6.22 -17.87 16.12
CA HIS A 270 -6.49 -17.67 14.70
C HIS A 270 -5.84 -16.38 14.20
N GLY A 271 -5.54 -16.31 12.90
CA GLY A 271 -4.91 -15.13 12.31
C GLY A 271 -3.44 -14.94 12.70
N GLN A 272 -2.95 -13.70 12.61
CA GLN A 272 -1.59 -13.37 13.03
C GLN A 272 -1.47 -13.33 14.56
N TYR A 273 -0.46 -14.00 15.07
CA TYR A 273 -0.20 -14.04 16.51
C TYR A 273 1.29 -14.03 16.82
N ASN A 274 1.69 -13.20 17.79
CA ASN A 274 3.09 -13.12 18.22
C ASN A 274 3.34 -14.08 19.39
N ILE A 275 4.30 -14.98 19.20
CA ILE A 275 4.72 -15.93 20.25
C ILE A 275 6.21 -15.68 20.52
N LYS A 276 6.52 -15.13 21.68
CA LYS A 276 7.91 -14.87 22.14
C LYS A 276 8.74 -14.12 21.09
N GLY A 277 8.18 -13.06 20.50
CA GLY A 277 8.87 -12.19 19.54
C GLY A 277 8.84 -12.67 18.09
N SER A 278 8.33 -13.86 17.81
CA SER A 278 8.14 -14.35 16.43
C SER A 278 6.66 -14.29 16.04
N TRP A 279 6.38 -13.83 14.83
CA TRP A 279 5.03 -13.79 14.28
C TRP A 279 4.72 -15.09 13.55
N TYR A 280 3.54 -15.63 13.80
CA TYR A 280 2.96 -16.82 13.17
C TYR A 280 1.60 -16.46 12.58
N TYR A 281 1.10 -17.31 11.71
CA TYR A 281 -0.29 -17.24 11.24
C TYR A 281 -0.97 -18.57 11.45
N PHE A 282 -2.14 -18.52 12.01
CA PHE A 282 -3.01 -19.65 12.22
C PHE A 282 -4.24 -19.50 11.35
N ASP A 283 -4.62 -20.53 10.62
CA ASP A 283 -5.76 -20.48 9.71
C ASP A 283 -7.02 -19.99 10.43
N ASP A 284 -7.78 -19.14 9.74
CA ASP A 284 -8.92 -18.45 10.34
C ASP A 284 -10.10 -19.41 10.65
N ASN A 285 -10.14 -20.60 10.00
CA ASN A 285 -11.21 -21.58 10.19
C ASN A 285 -10.87 -22.66 11.21
N ASP A 286 -9.70 -23.28 11.07
CA ASP A 286 -9.35 -24.48 11.84
C ASP A 286 -8.11 -24.33 12.72
N GLY A 287 -7.51 -23.14 12.75
CA GLY A 287 -6.38 -22.78 13.61
C GLY A 287 -5.06 -23.46 13.26
N HIS A 288 -4.93 -24.16 12.11
CA HIS A 288 -3.65 -24.76 11.76
C HIS A 288 -2.58 -23.72 11.44
N GLN A 289 -1.36 -23.98 11.88
CA GLN A 289 -0.21 -23.13 11.61
C GLN A 289 0.13 -23.11 10.12
N LEU A 290 0.25 -21.94 9.52
CA LEU A 290 0.75 -21.78 8.17
C LEU A 290 2.27 -21.94 8.14
N VAL A 291 2.77 -22.75 7.20
CA VAL A 291 4.21 -23.00 6.99
C VAL A 291 4.54 -22.97 5.51
N SER A 292 5.76 -22.52 5.18
CA SER A 292 6.34 -22.51 3.81
C SER A 292 5.44 -21.87 2.76
N GLN A 293 4.74 -20.78 3.09
CA GLN A 293 3.81 -20.14 2.16
C GLN A 293 3.67 -18.63 2.35
N PHE A 294 3.26 -17.98 1.26
CA PHE A 294 2.85 -16.59 1.26
C PHE A 294 1.43 -16.45 1.81
N LYS A 295 1.19 -15.39 2.57
CA LYS A 295 -0.14 -15.03 3.07
C LYS A 295 -0.40 -13.55 2.86
N TRP A 296 -1.51 -13.24 2.22
CA TRP A 296 -2.05 -11.88 2.17
C TRP A 296 -2.76 -11.56 3.48
N ILE A 297 -2.46 -10.41 4.06
CA ILE A 297 -3.09 -9.90 5.30
C ILE A 297 -3.98 -8.71 4.95
N PRO A 298 -5.30 -8.90 4.74
CA PRO A 298 -6.20 -7.86 4.23
C PRO A 298 -6.24 -6.61 5.09
N GLY A 299 -6.31 -6.75 6.41
CA GLY A 299 -6.37 -5.62 7.36
C GLY A 299 -5.11 -4.77 7.42
N GLN A 300 -3.99 -5.24 6.83
CA GLN A 300 -2.70 -4.54 6.81
C GLN A 300 -2.21 -4.27 5.37
N ASN A 301 -2.99 -4.65 4.37
CA ASN A 301 -2.69 -4.48 2.94
C ASN A 301 -1.27 -4.93 2.57
N LYS A 302 -0.87 -6.11 3.03
CA LYS A 302 0.48 -6.65 2.80
C LYS A 302 0.49 -8.15 2.56
N THR A 303 1.45 -8.61 1.76
CA THR A 303 1.82 -10.03 1.67
C THR A 303 3.02 -10.29 2.57
N VAL A 304 2.98 -11.37 3.32
CA VAL A 304 4.08 -11.87 4.15
C VAL A 304 4.41 -13.32 3.79
N TYR A 305 5.51 -13.84 4.27
CA TYR A 305 5.87 -15.26 4.12
C TYR A 305 6.18 -15.89 5.46
N TYR A 306 5.65 -17.09 5.67
CA TYR A 306 5.94 -17.93 6.83
C TYR A 306 6.86 -19.06 6.39
N ASN A 307 8.01 -19.23 7.06
CA ASN A 307 9.00 -20.25 6.73
C ASN A 307 8.52 -21.68 7.11
N ASN A 308 9.37 -22.68 6.94
CA ASN A 308 9.05 -24.08 7.29
C ASN A 308 8.79 -24.34 8.78
N GLN A 309 9.18 -23.38 9.65
CA GLN A 309 8.85 -23.39 11.08
C GLN A 309 7.60 -22.54 11.39
N GLY A 310 6.97 -21.95 10.37
CA GLY A 310 5.82 -21.05 10.48
C GLY A 310 6.15 -19.65 10.98
N LYS A 311 7.44 -19.29 11.10
CA LYS A 311 7.84 -17.94 11.49
C LYS A 311 7.78 -16.98 10.32
N MET A 312 7.20 -15.81 10.51
CA MET A 312 7.19 -14.74 9.52
C MET A 312 8.62 -14.27 9.23
N LEU A 313 8.93 -14.07 7.96
CA LEU A 313 10.25 -13.62 7.51
C LEU A 313 10.36 -12.09 7.44
N PHE A 314 11.60 -11.61 7.63
CA PHE A 314 12.02 -10.21 7.54
C PHE A 314 13.36 -10.13 6.82
N GLY A 315 13.61 -9.07 6.04
CA GLY A 315 14.85 -8.91 5.27
C GLY A 315 14.86 -9.73 3.99
N THR A 316 16.06 -10.04 3.50
CA THR A 316 16.28 -10.74 2.22
C THR A 316 16.26 -12.25 2.40
N HIS A 317 15.46 -12.94 1.61
CA HIS A 317 15.35 -14.41 1.65
C HIS A 317 15.28 -15.04 0.28
N LEU A 318 15.93 -16.20 0.14
CA LEU A 318 15.83 -17.10 -1.02
C LEU A 318 14.71 -18.09 -0.77
N ILE A 319 13.66 -18.05 -1.61
CA ILE A 319 12.50 -18.94 -1.51
C ILE A 319 12.28 -19.57 -2.90
N ASN A 320 12.35 -20.88 -2.99
CA ASN A 320 12.18 -21.62 -4.24
C ASN A 320 13.04 -21.09 -5.41
N GLY A 321 14.32 -20.77 -5.12
CA GLY A 321 15.27 -20.27 -6.12
C GLY A 321 15.06 -18.80 -6.55
N LYS A 322 14.15 -18.07 -5.91
CA LYS A 322 13.90 -16.64 -6.14
C LYS A 322 14.19 -15.84 -4.88
N VAL A 323 14.76 -14.65 -5.04
CA VAL A 323 15.08 -13.75 -3.94
C VAL A 323 13.90 -12.81 -3.72
N TYR A 324 13.50 -12.67 -2.46
CA TYR A 324 12.44 -11.77 -1.99
C TYR A 324 12.99 -10.87 -0.88
N TYR A 325 12.36 -9.72 -0.71
CA TYR A 325 12.65 -8.86 0.43
C TYR A 325 11.37 -8.58 1.22
N PHE A 326 11.45 -8.80 2.50
CA PHE A 326 10.39 -8.52 3.46
C PHE A 326 10.83 -7.36 4.36
N ASP A 327 9.99 -6.36 4.48
CA ASP A 327 10.28 -5.19 5.31
C ASP A 327 10.71 -5.60 6.73
N LYS A 328 11.79 -5.02 7.23
CA LYS A 328 12.43 -5.43 8.50
C LYS A 328 11.56 -5.19 9.75
N VAL A 329 10.55 -4.32 9.64
CA VAL A 329 9.66 -3.97 10.75
C VAL A 329 8.30 -4.65 10.59
N THR A 330 7.73 -4.57 9.41
CA THR A 330 6.35 -5.01 9.15
C THR A 330 6.24 -6.41 8.56
N GLY A 331 7.34 -6.96 8.04
CA GLY A 331 7.37 -8.21 7.29
C GLY A 331 6.67 -8.13 5.92
N ALA A 332 6.30 -6.95 5.46
CA ALA A 332 5.63 -6.76 4.18
C ALA A 332 6.57 -7.08 3.01
N MET A 333 6.16 -7.96 2.10
CA MET A 333 6.90 -8.25 0.87
C MET A 333 6.96 -7.02 -0.03
N ARG A 334 8.14 -6.66 -0.50
CA ARG A 334 8.31 -5.63 -1.53
C ARG A 334 7.91 -6.22 -2.88
N ALA A 335 7.04 -5.52 -3.60
CA ALA A 335 6.62 -5.92 -4.93
C ALA A 335 6.34 -4.70 -5.80
N ASN A 336 6.61 -4.81 -7.10
CA ASN A 336 6.44 -3.75 -8.11
C ASN A 336 7.07 -2.41 -7.70
N THR A 337 8.30 -2.46 -7.13
CA THR A 337 8.93 -1.27 -6.57
C THR A 337 10.45 -1.30 -6.64
N PHE A 338 11.04 -0.11 -6.78
CA PHE A 338 12.45 0.11 -6.52
C PHE A 338 12.66 0.27 -5.01
N TYR A 339 13.70 -0.37 -4.51
CA TYR A 339 14.05 -0.33 -3.09
C TYR A 339 15.56 -0.23 -2.90
N TYR A 340 16.00 0.70 -2.05
CA TYR A 340 17.40 0.75 -1.64
C TYR A 340 17.64 -0.31 -0.57
N ASN A 341 18.51 -1.27 -0.89
CA ASN A 341 18.86 -2.35 0.03
C ASN A 341 20.16 -2.00 0.76
N ASP A 342 20.06 -1.80 2.08
CA ASP A 342 21.19 -1.44 2.93
C ASP A 342 22.28 -2.51 3.01
N GLU A 343 21.94 -3.76 2.78
CA GLU A 343 22.88 -4.89 2.83
C GLU A 343 23.76 -4.92 1.59
N THR A 344 23.20 -4.66 0.42
CA THR A 344 23.93 -4.63 -0.86
C THR A 344 24.40 -3.23 -1.24
N LYS A 345 24.02 -2.18 -0.47
CA LYS A 345 24.32 -0.77 -0.72
C LYS A 345 23.91 -0.31 -2.11
N GLY A 346 22.73 -0.75 -2.59
CA GLY A 346 22.27 -0.41 -3.92
C GLY A 346 20.75 -0.46 -4.09
N ILE A 347 20.27 0.19 -5.15
CA ILE A 347 18.86 0.15 -5.53
C ILE A 347 18.59 -1.17 -6.25
N GLN A 348 17.58 -1.87 -5.81
CA GLN A 348 17.07 -3.12 -6.39
C GLN A 348 15.63 -2.92 -6.87
N TYR A 349 15.16 -3.77 -7.79
CA TYR A 349 13.75 -3.78 -8.19
C TYR A 349 13.14 -5.16 -7.93
N TYR A 350 12.02 -5.15 -7.26
CA TYR A 350 11.21 -6.33 -7.01
C TYR A 350 9.99 -6.29 -7.94
N ASN A 351 9.83 -7.30 -8.78
CA ASN A 351 8.76 -7.38 -9.77
C ASN A 351 7.36 -7.50 -9.11
N SER A 352 6.30 -7.57 -9.89
CA SER A 352 4.92 -7.68 -9.39
C SER A 352 4.67 -8.93 -8.53
N LYS A 353 5.51 -9.97 -8.67
CA LYS A 353 5.47 -11.18 -7.83
C LYS A 353 6.37 -11.07 -6.58
N GLY A 354 6.98 -9.91 -6.33
CA GLY A 354 7.91 -9.68 -5.22
C GLY A 354 9.31 -10.28 -5.44
N GLN A 355 9.64 -10.78 -6.62
CA GLN A 355 10.93 -11.40 -6.92
C GLN A 355 11.94 -10.35 -7.33
N LEU A 356 13.16 -10.44 -6.79
CA LEU A 356 14.29 -9.60 -7.17
C LEU A 356 14.61 -9.79 -8.65
N THR A 357 14.78 -8.68 -9.35
CA THR A 357 15.10 -8.65 -10.78
C THR A 357 16.60 -8.62 -11.00
N PHE A 358 17.06 -9.38 -11.99
CA PHE A 358 18.45 -9.47 -12.43
C PHE A 358 18.54 -9.22 -13.94
N GLY A 359 19.68 -8.70 -14.42
CA GLY A 359 19.91 -8.46 -15.85
C GLY A 359 19.12 -7.26 -16.36
N GLN A 360 18.91 -7.20 -17.68
CA GLN A 360 18.09 -6.15 -18.29
C GLN A 360 16.60 -6.41 -18.06
N ALA A 361 15.88 -5.36 -17.67
CA ALA A 361 14.44 -5.39 -17.49
C ALA A 361 13.79 -4.11 -18.03
N HIS A 362 12.64 -4.26 -18.68
CA HIS A 362 11.79 -3.15 -19.09
C HIS A 362 10.77 -2.89 -17.99
N ILE A 363 10.82 -1.71 -17.37
CA ILE A 363 9.98 -1.33 -16.23
C ILE A 363 9.36 0.02 -16.54
N GLY A 364 8.03 0.08 -16.62
CA GLY A 364 7.34 1.22 -17.21
C GLY A 364 7.82 1.44 -18.64
N ASP A 365 8.17 2.66 -18.99
CA ASP A 365 8.63 3.02 -20.35
C ASP A 365 10.15 2.99 -20.51
N SER A 366 10.89 2.39 -19.57
CA SER A 366 12.36 2.47 -19.57
C SER A 366 13.01 1.11 -19.36
N TRP A 367 14.18 0.94 -19.99
CA TRP A 367 15.05 -0.19 -19.74
C TRP A 367 16.02 0.09 -18.60
N TYR A 368 16.18 -0.87 -17.72
CA TYR A 368 17.12 -0.88 -16.59
C TYR A 368 18.05 -2.06 -16.66
N LEU A 369 19.18 -1.97 -16.00
CA LEU A 369 20.10 -3.09 -15.84
C LEU A 369 20.34 -3.34 -14.34
N PHE A 370 20.18 -4.59 -13.94
CA PHE A 370 20.45 -5.05 -12.60
C PHE A 370 21.62 -6.03 -12.58
N ASP A 371 22.47 -5.88 -11.60
CA ASP A 371 23.63 -6.76 -11.43
C ASP A 371 23.18 -8.23 -11.28
N LYS A 372 23.87 -9.13 -11.98
CA LYS A 372 23.50 -10.55 -12.02
C LYS A 372 23.71 -11.31 -10.72
N ASN A 373 24.53 -10.78 -9.79
CA ASN A 373 24.88 -11.44 -8.54
C ASN A 373 24.04 -10.91 -7.36
N ASN A 374 23.87 -9.58 -7.26
CA ASN A 374 23.23 -8.93 -6.12
C ASN A 374 21.95 -8.17 -6.48
N GLY A 375 21.59 -8.06 -7.77
CA GLY A 375 20.39 -7.36 -8.22
C GLY A 375 20.45 -5.83 -8.10
N ASN A 376 21.61 -5.23 -7.81
CA ASN A 376 21.73 -3.79 -7.73
C ASN A 376 21.63 -3.14 -9.11
N MET A 377 20.87 -2.06 -9.20
CA MET A 377 20.70 -1.28 -10.41
C MET A 377 22.02 -0.67 -10.85
N LYS A 378 22.36 -0.84 -12.12
CA LYS A 378 23.57 -0.30 -12.76
C LYS A 378 23.26 1.07 -13.38
N THR A 379 24.25 1.95 -13.33
CA THR A 379 24.26 3.25 -14.01
C THR A 379 25.53 3.42 -14.82
N GLY A 380 25.60 4.46 -15.66
CA GLY A 380 26.76 4.74 -16.50
C GLY A 380 26.88 3.82 -17.69
N SER A 381 28.09 3.77 -18.26
CA SER A 381 28.39 2.91 -19.41
C SER A 381 28.49 1.45 -18.99
N GLN A 382 27.74 0.59 -19.67
CA GLN A 382 27.69 -0.85 -19.38
C GLN A 382 27.91 -1.66 -20.66
N ASN A 383 28.89 -2.54 -20.63
CA ASN A 383 29.07 -3.56 -21.66
C ASN A 383 28.19 -4.76 -21.31
N LEU A 384 27.28 -5.13 -22.21
CA LEU A 384 26.30 -6.18 -21.98
C LEU A 384 26.74 -7.57 -22.44
N SER A 385 28.02 -7.79 -22.80
CA SER A 385 28.53 -9.11 -23.22
C SER A 385 28.31 -10.18 -22.16
N SER A 386 28.46 -9.83 -20.87
CA SER A 386 28.19 -10.75 -19.75
C SER A 386 26.70 -11.08 -19.54
N TYR A 387 25.82 -10.36 -20.25
CA TYR A 387 24.37 -10.56 -20.28
C TYR A 387 23.88 -11.14 -21.62
N GLY A 388 24.82 -11.66 -22.44
CA GLY A 388 24.52 -12.29 -23.71
C GLY A 388 24.28 -11.33 -24.90
N GLN A 389 24.63 -10.04 -24.76
CA GLN A 389 24.42 -9.02 -25.78
C GLN A 389 25.75 -8.32 -26.10
N ASN A 390 26.26 -8.47 -27.33
CA ASN A 390 27.51 -7.84 -27.74
C ASN A 390 27.32 -6.35 -28.08
N LYS A 391 27.02 -5.54 -27.05
CA LYS A 391 26.86 -4.09 -27.17
C LYS A 391 27.21 -3.35 -25.87
N THR A 392 27.61 -2.08 -26.03
CA THR A 392 27.74 -1.14 -24.92
C THR A 392 26.55 -0.16 -24.95
N VAL A 393 25.95 0.06 -23.80
CA VAL A 393 24.82 0.98 -23.60
C VAL A 393 25.14 1.94 -22.44
N TYR A 394 24.33 2.96 -22.26
CA TYR A 394 24.47 3.88 -21.12
C TYR A 394 23.16 3.97 -20.34
N TYR A 395 23.28 3.91 -19.03
CA TYR A 395 22.17 4.15 -18.10
C TYR A 395 22.41 5.46 -17.35
N ASN A 396 21.42 6.36 -17.36
CA ASN A 396 21.50 7.64 -16.66
C ASN A 396 21.57 7.45 -15.12
N SER A 397 21.65 8.54 -14.37
CA SER A 397 21.70 8.50 -12.89
C SER A 397 20.47 7.88 -12.24
N ARG A 398 19.33 7.80 -12.98
CA ARG A 398 18.11 7.11 -12.54
C ARG A 398 18.08 5.63 -12.94
N GLY A 399 19.15 5.12 -13.55
CA GLY A 399 19.24 3.75 -14.04
C GLY A 399 18.51 3.49 -15.35
N GLN A 400 17.98 4.50 -16.02
CA GLN A 400 17.24 4.37 -17.27
C GLN A 400 18.21 4.37 -18.47
N MET A 401 18.06 3.41 -19.36
CA MET A 401 18.84 3.35 -20.61
C MET A 401 18.51 4.55 -21.49
N VAL A 402 19.56 5.15 -22.05
CA VAL A 402 19.42 6.31 -22.91
C VAL A 402 19.49 5.94 -24.40
N PHE A 403 18.86 6.77 -25.23
CA PHE A 403 18.77 6.63 -26.68
C PHE A 403 19.07 7.95 -27.39
N GLY A 404 19.38 7.90 -28.68
CA GLY A 404 19.65 9.09 -29.49
C GLY A 404 20.94 9.83 -29.09
N GLN A 405 21.03 11.10 -29.42
CA GLN A 405 22.17 11.95 -29.02
C GLN A 405 22.07 12.33 -27.54
N GLN A 406 23.15 12.13 -26.81
CA GLN A 406 23.26 12.46 -25.39
C GLN A 406 24.55 13.23 -25.09
N ASN A 407 24.44 14.27 -24.30
CA ASN A 407 25.62 14.93 -23.73
C ASN A 407 25.88 14.37 -22.32
N ILE A 408 27.01 13.70 -22.19
CA ILE A 408 27.42 13.04 -20.92
C ILE A 408 28.81 13.59 -20.57
N ASN A 409 28.88 14.29 -19.44
CA ASN A 409 30.14 14.93 -18.97
C ASN A 409 30.79 15.81 -20.06
N ASN A 410 30.02 16.68 -20.70
CA ASN A 410 30.45 17.59 -21.77
C ASN A 410 30.97 16.89 -23.04
N LYS A 411 30.61 15.62 -23.24
CA LYS A 411 30.93 14.87 -24.45
C LYS A 411 29.64 14.34 -25.08
N TRP A 412 29.52 14.47 -26.38
CA TRP A 412 28.37 13.99 -27.13
C TRP A 412 28.57 12.53 -27.54
N TYR A 413 27.54 11.72 -27.32
CA TYR A 413 27.44 10.33 -27.73
C TYR A 413 26.17 10.14 -28.54
N LEU A 414 26.14 9.10 -29.36
CA LEU A 414 24.93 8.66 -30.05
C LEU A 414 24.64 7.22 -29.66
N PHE A 415 23.43 7.00 -29.22
CA PHE A 415 22.92 5.65 -28.92
C PHE A 415 21.82 5.30 -29.93
N ASP A 416 21.85 4.06 -30.38
CA ASP A 416 20.85 3.53 -31.30
C ASP A 416 19.43 3.68 -30.68
N SER A 417 18.48 4.17 -31.48
CA SER A 417 17.14 4.51 -31.01
C SER A 417 16.29 3.30 -30.60
N VAL A 418 16.66 2.10 -31.01
CA VAL A 418 15.93 0.86 -30.71
C VAL A 418 16.68 0.02 -29.68
N THR A 419 17.99 -0.17 -29.89
CA THR A 419 18.79 -1.09 -29.09
C THR A 419 19.54 -0.42 -27.95
N GLY A 420 19.65 0.91 -27.95
CA GLY A 420 20.46 1.69 -27.02
C GLY A 420 21.98 1.50 -27.19
N ALA A 421 22.41 0.76 -28.20
CA ALA A 421 23.83 0.53 -28.45
C ALA A 421 24.57 1.82 -28.83
N VAL A 422 25.75 2.07 -28.23
CA VAL A 422 26.58 3.21 -28.62
C VAL A 422 27.00 3.09 -30.09
N LYS A 423 26.90 4.19 -30.84
CA LYS A 423 27.30 4.29 -32.23
C LYS A 423 28.72 4.83 -32.37
N TYR A 424 29.43 4.32 -33.35
CA TYR A 424 30.80 4.71 -33.68
C TYR A 424 30.89 5.11 -35.16
N GLY A 425 31.95 5.78 -35.52
CA GLY A 425 32.23 6.13 -36.92
C GLY A 425 31.34 7.25 -37.44
N PHE A 426 31.21 7.36 -38.76
CA PHE A 426 30.37 8.34 -39.43
C PHE A 426 28.88 8.03 -39.17
N GLN A 427 28.14 9.01 -38.73
CA GLN A 427 26.70 8.91 -38.47
C GLN A 427 25.97 10.10 -39.14
N ASN A 428 24.91 9.80 -39.86
CA ASN A 428 24.04 10.81 -40.42
C ASN A 428 22.91 11.10 -39.39
N ILE A 429 22.86 12.33 -38.93
CA ILE A 429 21.81 12.83 -38.01
C ILE A 429 20.72 13.46 -38.87
N LYS A 430 19.74 12.68 -39.26
CA LYS A 430 18.73 13.00 -40.29
C LYS A 430 17.92 14.26 -39.95
N ASP A 431 17.46 14.38 -38.71
CA ASP A 431 16.68 15.51 -38.19
C ASP A 431 17.47 16.84 -38.18
N GLN A 432 18.79 16.79 -38.21
CA GLN A 432 19.68 17.94 -38.23
C GLN A 432 20.40 18.10 -39.59
N ASN A 433 20.09 17.26 -40.54
CA ASN A 433 20.71 17.20 -41.88
C ASN A 433 22.23 17.36 -41.86
N LYS A 434 22.90 16.60 -40.95
CA LYS A 434 24.35 16.66 -40.80
C LYS A 434 24.96 15.29 -40.64
N THR A 435 26.20 15.14 -41.15
CA THR A 435 27.07 13.98 -40.84
C THR A 435 28.04 14.37 -39.74
N VAL A 436 28.17 13.51 -38.75
CA VAL A 436 29.12 13.66 -37.63
C VAL A 436 29.96 12.41 -37.50
N TYR A 437 31.02 12.43 -36.72
CA TYR A 437 31.86 11.26 -36.47
C TYR A 437 31.99 11.01 -34.94
N TYR A 438 31.81 9.76 -34.56
CA TYR A 438 32.05 9.28 -33.20
C TYR A 438 33.29 8.40 -33.18
N ASN A 439 34.27 8.74 -32.33
CA ASN A 439 35.53 8.01 -32.19
C ASN A 439 35.33 6.60 -31.57
N ASN A 440 36.41 5.85 -31.37
CA ASN A 440 36.37 4.52 -30.78
C ASN A 440 35.89 4.49 -29.31
N ASN A 441 35.82 5.64 -28.65
CA ASN A 441 35.22 5.79 -27.32
C ASN A 441 33.74 6.20 -27.41
N GLY A 442 33.15 6.26 -28.62
CA GLY A 442 31.77 6.71 -28.85
C GLY A 442 31.57 8.21 -28.71
N GLN A 443 32.63 9.01 -28.60
CA GLN A 443 32.58 10.45 -28.40
C GLN A 443 32.59 11.17 -29.75
N MET A 444 31.66 12.12 -29.93
CA MET A 444 31.63 13.00 -31.11
C MET A 444 32.89 13.82 -31.16
N VAL A 445 33.49 13.94 -32.33
CA VAL A 445 34.71 14.69 -32.55
C VAL A 445 34.42 16.07 -33.19
N PHE A 446 35.34 17.01 -32.99
CA PHE A 446 35.26 18.38 -33.45
C PHE A 446 36.60 18.81 -34.04
N GLY A 447 36.58 19.85 -34.92
CA GLY A 447 37.77 20.37 -35.53
C GLY A 447 38.39 19.43 -36.55
N LEU A 448 39.69 19.61 -36.82
CA LEU A 448 40.44 18.80 -37.76
C LEU A 448 40.77 17.43 -37.13
N GLN A 449 40.39 16.35 -37.83
CA GLN A 449 40.58 14.97 -37.40
C GLN A 449 41.17 14.13 -38.51
N LYS A 450 42.13 13.27 -38.17
CA LYS A 450 42.67 12.26 -39.10
C LYS A 450 41.98 10.91 -38.88
N ILE A 451 41.22 10.48 -39.86
CA ILE A 451 40.41 9.23 -39.79
C ILE A 451 40.78 8.38 -41.01
N ASN A 452 41.23 7.15 -40.76
CA ASN A 452 41.63 6.20 -41.80
C ASN A 452 42.58 6.81 -42.86
N GLY A 453 43.57 7.60 -42.39
CA GLY A 453 44.59 8.20 -43.26
C GLY A 453 44.20 9.55 -43.85
N HIS A 454 42.92 9.93 -43.88
CA HIS A 454 42.41 11.19 -44.44
C HIS A 454 42.10 12.21 -43.36
N ASN A 455 42.29 13.49 -43.61
CA ASN A 455 41.89 14.57 -42.77
C ASN A 455 40.44 14.97 -43.07
N TYR A 456 39.64 15.21 -42.03
CA TYR A 456 38.27 15.67 -42.05
C TYR A 456 38.18 16.88 -41.12
N TYR A 457 37.23 17.76 -41.37
CA TYR A 457 36.94 18.83 -40.44
C TYR A 457 35.48 18.76 -39.96
N PHE A 458 35.32 18.78 -38.66
CA PHE A 458 34.01 18.81 -38.03
C PHE A 458 33.82 20.15 -37.36
N ASP A 459 32.70 20.81 -37.61
CA ASP A 459 32.33 22.08 -37.01
C ASP A 459 32.53 22.06 -35.50
N THR A 460 33.21 23.06 -34.96
CA THR A 460 33.62 23.06 -33.53
C THR A 460 32.46 23.22 -32.55
N THR A 461 31.28 23.64 -33.02
CA THR A 461 30.08 23.82 -32.21
C THR A 461 29.06 22.67 -32.43
N THR A 462 28.80 22.34 -33.68
CA THR A 462 27.74 21.41 -34.05
C THR A 462 28.23 19.99 -34.35
N GLY A 463 29.55 19.82 -34.52
CA GLY A 463 30.16 18.56 -34.95
C GLY A 463 29.87 18.16 -36.39
N ALA A 464 29.21 19.03 -37.16
CA ALA A 464 28.87 18.75 -38.56
C ALA A 464 30.13 18.67 -39.43
N MET A 465 30.26 17.56 -40.22
CA MET A 465 31.32 17.39 -41.20
C MET A 465 31.25 18.52 -42.26
N LYS A 466 32.36 19.15 -42.51
CA LYS A 466 32.48 20.25 -43.50
C LYS A 466 32.96 19.70 -44.85
N THR A 467 32.46 20.34 -45.90
CA THR A 467 32.87 20.15 -47.29
C THR A 467 33.21 21.50 -47.95
N GLY A 468 33.90 21.48 -49.10
CA GLY A 468 34.30 22.69 -49.79
C GLY A 468 35.53 23.36 -49.17
N TRP A 469 35.74 24.64 -49.56
CA TRP A 469 36.86 25.42 -49.06
C TRP A 469 36.68 25.81 -47.61
N LEU A 470 37.69 25.60 -46.77
CA LEU A 470 37.64 25.91 -45.35
C LEU A 470 39.01 26.35 -44.83
N TYR A 471 39.03 27.47 -44.16
CA TYR A 471 40.15 27.89 -43.31
C TYR A 471 40.11 27.12 -41.98
N VAL A 472 41.23 26.52 -41.63
CA VAL A 472 41.36 25.81 -40.34
C VAL A 472 42.29 26.61 -39.42
N PRO A 473 41.74 27.34 -38.42
CA PRO A 473 42.50 28.33 -37.63
C PRO A 473 43.74 27.75 -36.95
N ASN A 474 43.66 26.57 -36.36
CA ASN A 474 44.78 25.93 -35.63
C ASN A 474 45.99 25.66 -36.54
N THR A 475 45.77 25.45 -37.83
CA THR A 475 46.83 25.22 -38.78
C THR A 475 47.23 26.49 -39.55
N LYS A 476 46.40 27.55 -39.49
CA LYS A 476 46.46 28.75 -40.29
C LYS A 476 46.46 28.51 -41.81
N LYS A 477 45.86 27.36 -42.24
CA LYS A 477 45.87 26.93 -43.62
C LYS A 477 44.47 26.80 -44.21
N LEU A 478 44.33 26.92 -45.51
CA LEU A 478 43.15 26.56 -46.27
C LEU A 478 43.24 25.11 -46.71
N TYR A 479 42.09 24.47 -46.66
CA TYR A 479 41.84 23.11 -47.14
C TYR A 479 40.67 23.11 -48.11
N TYR A 480 40.60 22.10 -48.93
CA TYR A 480 39.40 21.76 -49.68
C TYR A 480 38.96 20.35 -49.28
N PHE A 481 37.77 20.25 -48.75
CA PHE A 481 37.16 18.99 -48.39
C PHE A 481 36.18 18.56 -49.49
N ASN A 482 36.40 17.34 -50.06
CA ASN A 482 35.54 16.83 -51.10
C ASN A 482 34.11 16.54 -50.56
N HIS A 483 33.21 16.05 -51.43
CA HIS A 483 31.83 15.70 -51.03
C HIS A 483 31.75 14.61 -49.94
N ASN A 484 32.77 13.79 -49.78
CA ASN A 484 32.90 12.81 -48.69
C ASN A 484 33.51 13.41 -47.41
N GLY A 485 33.80 14.69 -47.38
CA GLY A 485 34.41 15.39 -46.24
C GLY A 485 35.91 15.19 -46.10
N GLN A 486 36.58 14.52 -47.06
CA GLN A 486 38.03 14.25 -47.04
C GLN A 486 38.79 15.42 -47.57
N ALA A 487 39.81 15.91 -46.85
CA ALA A 487 40.74 16.87 -47.37
C ALA A 487 41.46 16.28 -48.57
N VAL A 488 41.43 17.00 -49.71
CA VAL A 488 42.11 16.56 -50.90
C VAL A 488 43.63 16.80 -50.80
N THR A 489 44.42 16.03 -51.52
CA THR A 489 45.89 16.10 -51.54
C THR A 489 46.40 16.11 -52.98
N GLY A 490 47.65 16.55 -53.21
CA GLY A 490 48.25 16.64 -54.54
C GLY A 490 47.61 17.71 -55.43
N THR A 491 47.70 17.52 -56.74
CA THR A 491 47.10 18.45 -57.71
C THR A 491 45.63 18.10 -57.93
N GLN A 492 44.76 19.08 -57.75
CA GLN A 492 43.30 18.94 -57.87
C GLN A 492 42.70 20.02 -58.77
N THR A 493 41.75 19.63 -59.62
CA THR A 493 40.95 20.58 -60.38
C THR A 493 39.63 20.83 -59.68
N ILE A 494 39.43 22.06 -59.21
CA ILE A 494 38.24 22.48 -58.50
C ILE A 494 37.64 23.70 -59.22
N ALA A 495 36.38 23.62 -59.62
CA ALA A 495 35.71 24.63 -60.43
C ALA A 495 36.57 25.10 -61.64
N ASN A 496 37.10 24.15 -62.40
CA ASN A 496 37.93 24.34 -63.60
C ASN A 496 39.28 25.10 -63.37
N LYS A 497 39.75 25.13 -62.11
CA LYS A 497 41.07 25.67 -61.75
C LYS A 497 41.90 24.60 -61.05
N GLN A 498 43.19 24.57 -61.40
CA GLN A 498 44.12 23.64 -60.73
C GLN A 498 44.67 24.25 -59.45
N TYR A 499 44.68 23.47 -58.41
CA TYR A 499 45.25 23.78 -57.12
C TYR A 499 46.15 22.65 -56.64
N GLN A 500 47.15 22.99 -55.87
CA GLN A 500 48.06 22.03 -55.27
C GLN A 500 47.91 21.97 -53.77
N PHE A 501 47.83 20.76 -53.22
CA PHE A 501 47.73 20.53 -51.82
C PHE A 501 48.85 19.61 -51.34
N ASP A 502 49.38 19.84 -50.14
CA ASP A 502 50.36 18.96 -49.52
C ASP A 502 49.72 17.63 -49.08
N ILE A 503 50.56 16.73 -48.54
CA ILE A 503 50.12 15.43 -48.03
C ILE A 503 49.16 15.48 -46.84
N ALA A 504 49.06 16.64 -46.15
CA ALA A 504 48.12 16.90 -45.09
C ALA A 504 46.83 17.55 -45.60
N GLY A 505 46.71 17.84 -46.92
CA GLY A 505 45.57 18.50 -47.55
C GLY A 505 45.57 20.02 -47.40
N ARG A 506 46.69 20.64 -47.05
CA ARG A 506 46.85 22.10 -46.94
C ARG A 506 47.15 22.68 -48.30
N LEU A 507 46.41 23.78 -48.66
CA LEU A 507 46.65 24.46 -49.92
C LEU A 507 48.09 24.96 -49.97
N ILE A 508 48.75 24.74 -51.13
CA ILE A 508 50.06 25.31 -51.47
C ILE A 508 49.82 26.37 -52.55
N ASN A 509 50.11 27.63 -52.23
CA ASN A 509 49.95 28.74 -53.16
C ASN A 509 50.95 29.86 -52.86
N LYS A 510 51.18 30.72 -53.83
CA LYS A 510 52.05 31.93 -53.64
C LYS A 510 51.38 32.94 -52.71
N ALA A 511 52.20 33.86 -52.13
CA ALA A 511 51.66 35.00 -51.39
C ALA A 511 50.75 35.86 -52.27
N GLY A 512 49.65 36.37 -51.68
CA GLY A 512 48.69 37.21 -52.39
C GLY A 512 47.25 37.03 -51.96
N GLN A 513 46.37 37.85 -52.51
CA GLN A 513 44.93 37.77 -52.31
C GLN A 513 44.32 36.81 -53.34
N TYR A 514 43.46 35.91 -52.80
CA TYR A 514 42.79 34.90 -53.61
C TYR A 514 41.34 34.81 -53.24
N SER A 515 40.46 34.62 -54.21
CA SER A 515 39.06 34.29 -53.98
C SER A 515 38.85 32.78 -54.20
N PHE A 516 38.30 32.13 -53.17
CA PHE A 516 37.86 30.75 -53.19
C PHE A 516 36.38 30.70 -52.82
N ASP A 517 35.58 30.19 -53.74
CA ASP A 517 34.11 30.11 -53.56
C ASP A 517 33.46 31.45 -53.14
N GLY A 518 33.90 32.53 -53.83
CA GLY A 518 33.41 33.89 -53.57
C GLY A 518 33.98 34.59 -52.33
N ASN A 519 34.73 33.91 -51.49
CA ASN A 519 35.33 34.47 -50.29
C ASN A 519 36.80 34.84 -50.51
N TRP A 520 37.21 36.04 -50.10
CA TRP A 520 38.57 36.51 -50.24
C TRP A 520 39.44 36.17 -49.02
N TYR A 521 40.65 35.67 -49.31
CA TYR A 521 41.70 35.30 -48.34
C TYR A 521 43.03 35.96 -48.72
N LEU A 522 43.87 36.23 -47.75
CA LEU A 522 45.23 36.69 -47.96
C LEU A 522 46.20 35.61 -47.50
N LEU A 523 47.07 35.17 -48.39
CA LEU A 523 48.08 34.15 -48.09
C LEU A 523 49.46 34.80 -47.98
N ASP A 524 50.27 34.31 -47.04
CA ASP A 524 51.71 34.60 -46.94
C ASP A 524 52.56 33.70 -47.88
N LYS A 525 53.88 33.88 -47.83
CA LYS A 525 54.82 33.08 -48.62
C LYS A 525 54.79 31.57 -48.31
N ASP A 526 54.35 31.20 -47.14
CA ASP A 526 54.23 29.79 -46.69
C ASP A 526 52.81 29.26 -46.90
N SER A 527 51.96 29.98 -47.67
CA SER A 527 50.55 29.67 -47.92
C SER A 527 49.71 29.65 -46.63
N SER A 528 50.16 30.37 -45.59
CA SER A 528 49.33 30.57 -44.40
C SER A 528 48.36 31.73 -44.60
N VAL A 529 47.13 31.60 -44.08
CA VAL A 529 46.14 32.67 -44.14
C VAL A 529 46.49 33.74 -43.11
N LEU A 530 46.66 34.95 -43.61
CA LEU A 530 46.85 36.13 -42.78
C LEU A 530 45.46 36.62 -42.31
N THR A 531 45.33 36.84 -41.04
CA THR A 531 44.07 37.29 -40.40
C THR A 531 44.27 38.62 -39.67
N GLY A 532 43.18 39.26 -39.24
CA GLY A 532 43.20 40.58 -38.60
C GLY A 532 43.40 41.71 -39.62
N TRP A 533 43.91 42.85 -39.16
CA TRP A 533 44.17 44.01 -39.97
C TRP A 533 45.37 43.80 -40.91
N GLN A 534 45.18 44.06 -42.19
CA GLN A 534 46.20 43.90 -43.22
C GLN A 534 46.25 45.12 -44.14
N SER A 535 47.46 45.57 -44.44
CA SER A 535 47.70 46.62 -45.44
C SER A 535 48.09 45.99 -46.78
N ILE A 536 47.29 46.17 -47.79
CA ILE A 536 47.55 45.68 -49.17
C ILE A 536 48.27 46.80 -49.89
N LYS A 537 49.59 46.76 -49.84
CA LYS A 537 50.47 47.92 -50.29
C LYS A 537 50.33 48.28 -51.77
N ASP A 538 50.22 47.29 -52.64
CA ASP A 538 50.04 47.45 -54.10
C ASP A 538 48.68 48.04 -54.47
N GLN A 539 47.71 48.03 -53.58
CA GLN A 539 46.37 48.59 -53.75
C GLN A 539 46.11 49.76 -52.83
N ASN A 540 47.10 50.16 -52.03
CA ASN A 540 47.04 51.26 -51.05
C ASN A 540 45.77 51.22 -50.19
N LYS A 541 45.36 50.03 -49.74
CA LYS A 541 44.14 49.81 -48.91
C LYS A 541 44.40 49.02 -47.63
N THR A 542 43.64 49.35 -46.60
CA THR A 542 43.58 48.53 -45.36
C THR A 542 42.30 47.70 -45.39
N VAL A 543 42.46 46.43 -45.10
CA VAL A 543 41.39 45.44 -45.06
C VAL A 543 41.43 44.65 -43.73
N TYR A 544 40.38 43.96 -43.43
CA TYR A 544 40.34 43.09 -42.27
C TYR A 544 39.91 41.65 -42.64
N TYR A 545 40.69 40.69 -42.24
CA TYR A 545 40.37 39.27 -42.39
C TYR A 545 39.93 38.68 -41.04
N ASP A 546 38.77 38.07 -41.02
CA ASP A 546 38.19 37.46 -39.80
C ASP A 546 39.12 36.37 -39.24
N PRO A 547 39.51 36.44 -37.96
CA PRO A 547 40.43 35.43 -37.36
C PRO A 547 39.89 34.02 -37.35
N THR A 548 38.57 33.81 -37.33
CA THR A 548 37.92 32.50 -37.24
C THR A 548 37.70 31.87 -38.60
N THR A 549 37.32 32.66 -39.60
CA THR A 549 36.98 32.19 -40.94
C THR A 549 38.07 32.45 -41.98
N GLY A 550 39.03 33.32 -41.69
CA GLY A 550 40.04 33.78 -42.62
C GLY A 550 39.50 34.68 -43.74
N ILE A 551 38.21 34.98 -43.78
CA ILE A 551 37.51 35.69 -44.86
C ILE A 551 37.64 37.20 -44.68
N MET A 552 37.88 37.91 -45.78
CA MET A 552 37.89 39.36 -45.81
C MET A 552 36.51 39.94 -45.44
N LYS A 553 36.49 40.95 -44.59
CA LYS A 553 35.24 41.63 -44.20
C LYS A 553 34.79 42.64 -45.29
N HIS A 554 33.47 42.68 -45.48
CA HIS A 554 32.75 43.61 -46.30
C HIS A 554 31.61 44.24 -45.50
N GLY A 555 31.17 45.46 -45.85
CA GLY A 555 30.08 46.12 -45.13
C GLY A 555 30.47 46.55 -43.72
N GLN A 556 29.46 46.75 -42.85
CA GLN A 556 29.70 47.08 -41.45
C GLN A 556 30.14 45.89 -40.65
N ALA A 557 31.15 46.02 -39.80
CA ALA A 557 31.63 44.99 -38.91
C ALA A 557 32.01 45.57 -37.54
N TYR A 558 31.66 44.84 -36.48
CA TYR A 558 32.04 45.14 -35.09
C TYR A 558 33.31 44.38 -34.74
N ILE A 559 34.40 45.10 -34.48
CA ILE A 559 35.72 44.53 -34.25
C ILE A 559 36.32 45.15 -33.01
N ASN A 560 36.69 44.37 -32.00
CA ASN A 560 37.35 44.82 -30.78
C ASN A 560 36.72 46.06 -30.12
N GLY A 561 35.40 46.12 -30.02
CA GLY A 561 34.68 47.22 -29.34
C GLY A 561 34.30 48.41 -30.23
N HIS A 562 34.61 48.40 -31.52
CA HIS A 562 34.34 49.48 -32.44
C HIS A 562 33.65 48.97 -33.72
N TRP A 563 32.78 49.84 -34.31
CA TRP A 563 32.21 49.58 -35.60
C TRP A 563 33.12 50.15 -36.69
N TYR A 564 33.31 49.37 -37.74
CA TYR A 564 34.05 49.75 -38.96
C TYR A 564 33.15 49.53 -40.19
N LEU A 565 33.48 50.23 -41.29
CA LEU A 565 32.84 49.99 -42.57
C LEU A 565 33.88 49.55 -43.57
N PHE A 566 33.61 48.53 -44.30
CA PHE A 566 34.44 48.02 -45.39
C PHE A 566 33.66 48.09 -46.70
N ASP A 567 34.36 48.50 -47.77
CA ASP A 567 33.80 48.51 -49.11
C ASP A 567 33.23 47.11 -49.48
N ASN A 568 32.04 47.11 -50.05
CA ASN A 568 31.34 45.85 -50.35
C ASN A 568 31.99 45.00 -51.45
N VAL A 569 32.84 45.64 -52.30
CA VAL A 569 33.52 44.99 -53.44
C VAL A 569 34.98 44.77 -53.12
N THR A 570 35.68 45.82 -52.70
CA THR A 570 37.12 45.76 -52.51
C THR A 570 37.57 45.37 -51.10
N GLY A 571 36.67 45.40 -50.11
CA GLY A 571 36.97 45.19 -48.71
C GLY A 571 37.79 46.27 -48.05
N GLU A 572 38.00 47.44 -48.74
CA GLU A 572 38.75 48.60 -48.23
C GLU A 572 38.06 49.22 -47.03
N MET A 573 38.79 49.46 -45.94
CA MET A 573 38.29 50.17 -44.78
C MET A 573 37.94 51.63 -45.17
N LYS A 574 36.71 52.04 -44.92
CA LYS A 574 36.22 53.41 -45.16
C LYS A 574 36.46 54.29 -43.93
N THR A 575 36.80 55.56 -44.25
CA THR A 575 36.93 56.63 -43.25
C THR A 575 36.10 57.82 -43.67
N GLY A 576 35.96 58.85 -42.83
CA GLY A 576 35.19 60.04 -43.10
C GLY A 576 33.67 59.84 -43.11
N TRP A 577 32.98 60.74 -43.75
CA TRP A 577 31.52 60.70 -43.85
C TRP A 577 31.05 59.50 -44.70
N GLN A 578 30.13 58.76 -44.18
CA GLN A 578 29.56 57.60 -44.88
C GLN A 578 28.05 57.59 -44.71
N TYR A 579 27.31 57.35 -45.79
CA TYR A 579 25.88 57.10 -45.76
C TYR A 579 25.58 55.60 -45.80
N ILE A 580 24.98 55.10 -44.73
CA ILE A 580 24.61 53.69 -44.63
C ILE A 580 23.20 53.54 -45.19
N LYS A 581 23.12 53.13 -46.44
CA LYS A 581 21.87 53.10 -47.23
C LYS A 581 20.78 52.24 -46.57
N ASP A 582 21.12 51.04 -46.11
CA ASP A 582 20.18 50.10 -45.55
C ASP A 582 19.61 50.51 -44.17
N GLN A 583 20.27 51.47 -43.52
CA GLN A 583 19.86 52.01 -42.22
C GLN A 583 19.42 53.51 -42.35
N ASN A 584 19.42 54.06 -43.56
CA ASN A 584 19.04 55.44 -43.85
C ASN A 584 19.69 56.44 -42.88
N LYS A 585 21.00 56.30 -42.63
CA LYS A 585 21.72 57.13 -41.68
C LYS A 585 23.08 57.56 -42.20
N THR A 586 23.51 58.78 -41.84
CA THR A 586 24.86 59.30 -42.07
C THR A 586 25.66 59.06 -40.77
N VAL A 587 26.85 58.51 -40.89
CA VAL A 587 27.79 58.27 -39.80
C VAL A 587 29.17 58.84 -40.20
N TYR A 588 30.06 58.92 -39.22
CA TYR A 588 31.46 59.33 -39.50
C TYR A 588 32.42 58.29 -38.91
N TYR A 589 33.37 57.90 -39.73
CA TYR A 589 34.47 57.01 -39.31
C TYR A 589 35.76 57.82 -39.20
N ASN A 590 36.44 57.75 -38.04
CA ASN A 590 37.70 58.47 -37.84
C ASN A 590 38.82 57.93 -38.74
N SER A 591 40.04 58.57 -38.69
CA SER A 591 41.21 58.15 -39.49
C SER A 591 41.64 56.68 -39.21
N ARG A 592 41.21 56.09 -38.08
CA ARG A 592 41.43 54.64 -37.74
C ARG A 592 40.29 53.74 -38.20
N GLY A 593 39.29 54.33 -38.94
CA GLY A 593 38.13 53.59 -39.41
C GLY A 593 37.07 53.33 -38.35
N GLN A 594 37.18 53.86 -37.13
CA GLN A 594 36.25 53.66 -36.04
C GLN A 594 35.06 54.61 -36.13
N MET A 595 33.84 54.11 -36.05
CA MET A 595 32.61 54.90 -36.04
C MET A 595 32.57 55.78 -34.78
N LEU A 596 32.19 57.07 -34.98
CA LEU A 596 32.11 58.02 -33.88
C LEU A 596 30.73 58.09 -33.26
N TYR A 597 30.70 58.45 -31.99
CA TYR A 597 29.50 58.60 -31.16
C TYR A 597 29.58 59.88 -30.32
N GLY A 598 28.43 60.38 -29.89
CA GLY A 598 28.35 61.61 -29.06
C GLY A 598 28.79 62.88 -29.76
N THR A 599 29.24 63.87 -29.00
CA THR A 599 29.68 65.14 -29.57
C THR A 599 31.12 65.06 -30.05
N GLN A 600 31.38 65.37 -31.31
CA GLN A 600 32.68 65.30 -31.96
C GLN A 600 33.01 66.60 -32.64
N LEU A 601 34.30 66.96 -32.68
CA LEU A 601 34.81 68.09 -33.44
C LEU A 601 35.48 67.51 -34.70
N ILE A 602 34.91 67.84 -35.88
CA ILE A 602 35.41 67.43 -37.19
C ILE A 602 35.62 68.65 -38.03
N ASP A 603 36.84 68.90 -38.56
CA ASP A 603 37.22 70.02 -39.38
C ASP A 603 36.78 71.40 -38.80
N GLY A 604 36.93 71.55 -37.46
CA GLY A 604 36.58 72.78 -36.75
C GLY A 604 35.09 72.98 -36.46
N LYS A 605 34.23 72.05 -36.87
CA LYS A 605 32.78 72.13 -36.65
C LYS A 605 32.35 71.03 -35.67
N ARG A 606 31.40 71.31 -34.76
CA ARG A 606 30.83 70.36 -33.83
C ARG A 606 29.67 69.59 -34.45
N TYR A 607 29.70 68.27 -34.33
CA TYR A 607 28.65 67.36 -34.77
C TYR A 607 28.24 66.50 -33.60
N TYR A 608 26.96 66.09 -33.54
CA TYR A 608 26.46 65.15 -32.56
C TYR A 608 26.02 63.88 -33.27
N PHE A 609 26.59 62.77 -32.83
CA PHE A 609 26.24 61.41 -33.28
C PHE A 609 25.48 60.73 -32.21
N ASP A 610 24.42 60.03 -32.54
CA ASP A 610 23.65 59.25 -31.64
C ASP A 610 24.56 58.24 -30.88
N LYS A 611 24.35 58.10 -29.55
CA LYS A 611 25.21 57.30 -28.70
C LYS A 611 25.02 55.76 -28.88
N HIS A 612 23.92 55.36 -29.49
CA HIS A 612 23.59 53.93 -29.68
C HIS A 612 23.92 53.48 -31.10
N ASP A 613 23.54 54.23 -32.10
CA ASP A 613 23.66 53.84 -33.51
C ASP A 613 24.61 54.63 -34.35
N GLY A 614 25.24 55.68 -33.78
CA GLY A 614 26.23 56.55 -34.46
C GLY A 614 25.65 57.44 -35.55
N SER A 615 24.32 57.58 -35.70
CA SER A 615 23.70 58.45 -36.70
C SER A 615 23.93 59.90 -36.39
N LEU A 616 24.23 60.72 -37.42
CA LEU A 616 24.29 62.16 -37.31
C LEU A 616 22.89 62.72 -36.99
N LYS A 617 22.80 63.56 -35.97
CA LYS A 617 21.57 64.22 -35.53
C LYS A 617 21.55 65.67 -35.95
#